data_a62ef259161ff77fd7e27f97c58f6dd0
#
_entry.id   a62ef259161ff77fd7e27f97c58f6dd0
#
_cell.length_a   1.000
_cell.length_b   1.000
_cell.length_c   1.000
_cell.angle_alpha   90.00
_cell.angle_beta   90.00
_cell.angle_gamma   90.00
#
_symmetry.space_group_name_H-M   'P 1'
#
loop_
_entity.id
_entity.type
_entity.pdbx_description
1 polymer ?
#
loop_
_entity_poly.entity_id
_entity_poly.type
_entity_poly.pdbx_seq_one_letter_code
_entity_poly.pdbx_strand_id
1 'polypeptide(L)'
;GDVNDGLFEARKQVERTEANCRQIREAIGPEGDWSIDFHTRLDLADAVRLCALIEPYIPLLVEDPLRSENPGVLAALRNQVRLPLAVGEQFGDRWDINELIERHLIDYARVTLPNVGGITEFVKIAALCETHYVGMVPHFTGPISLAALGHVLAALPVPVLMEVVGTGPKQAPHILQGAVFKDGKLWPQSHPGLGVEIDPDGAELVGEVTEPYAPIPVYRRADGSYTNW
;
A
#
# COMPACT_ATOMS: atom_id res chain seq x y z
N GLY A 1 -23.29 10.66 2.21
CA GLY A 1 -22.37 10.08 1.29
C GLY A 1 -23.15 9.54 0.12
N ASP A 2 -22.88 10.06 -1.09
CA ASP A 2 -23.52 9.56 -2.29
C ASP A 2 -23.22 8.08 -2.42
N VAL A 3 -24.29 7.30 -2.54
CA VAL A 3 -24.20 5.89 -2.85
C VAL A 3 -23.53 5.83 -4.23
N ASN A 4 -22.29 5.36 -4.26
CA ASN A 4 -21.65 5.02 -5.50
C ASN A 4 -22.54 3.95 -6.14
N ASP A 5 -23.12 4.22 -7.30
CA ASP A 5 -23.99 3.29 -8.04
C ASP A 5 -23.23 2.04 -8.53
N GLY A 6 -22.01 1.86 -8.07
CA GLY A 6 -21.13 0.74 -8.40
C GLY A 6 -20.47 0.87 -9.77
N LEU A 7 -20.61 2.04 -10.44
CA LEU A 7 -19.99 2.27 -11.73
C LEU A 7 -18.72 3.11 -11.58
N PHE A 8 -17.68 2.74 -12.29
CA PHE A 8 -16.44 3.50 -12.37
C PHE A 8 -16.50 4.46 -13.56
N GLU A 9 -16.44 5.77 -13.27
CA GLU A 9 -16.31 6.82 -14.27
C GLU A 9 -15.05 7.63 -13.96
N ALA A 10 -13.97 7.41 -14.71
CA ALA A 10 -12.65 7.98 -14.44
C ALA A 10 -12.69 9.50 -14.25
N ARG A 11 -13.40 10.22 -15.09
CA ARG A 11 -13.51 11.69 -14.96
C ARG A 11 -14.12 12.13 -13.64
N LYS A 12 -15.24 11.55 -13.25
CA LYS A 12 -15.90 11.85 -11.97
C LYS A 12 -15.03 11.44 -10.78
N GLN A 13 -14.32 10.32 -10.93
CA GLN A 13 -13.40 9.85 -9.89
C GLN A 13 -12.24 10.82 -9.71
N VAL A 14 -11.65 11.33 -10.77
CA VAL A 14 -10.59 12.36 -10.71
C VAL A 14 -11.08 13.62 -10.01
N GLU A 15 -12.24 14.17 -10.42
CA GLU A 15 -12.82 15.37 -9.81
C GLU A 15 -13.12 15.17 -8.31
N ARG A 16 -13.69 14.02 -7.94
CA ARG A 16 -14.02 13.69 -6.55
C ARG A 16 -12.77 13.51 -5.70
N THR A 17 -11.77 12.81 -6.24
CA THR A 17 -10.51 12.54 -5.52
C THR A 17 -9.74 13.84 -5.27
N GLU A 18 -9.65 14.72 -6.26
CA GLU A 18 -9.05 16.06 -6.07
C GLU A 18 -9.74 16.81 -4.93
N ALA A 19 -11.08 16.87 -4.94
CA ALA A 19 -11.83 17.57 -3.90
C ALA A 19 -11.58 16.97 -2.50
N ASN A 20 -11.49 15.64 -2.38
CA ASN A 20 -11.15 14.97 -1.12
C ASN A 20 -9.72 15.32 -0.66
N CYS A 21 -8.74 15.30 -1.56
CA CYS A 21 -7.35 15.64 -1.24
C CYS A 21 -7.21 17.08 -0.73
N ARG A 22 -7.93 18.02 -1.34
CA ARG A 22 -7.99 19.39 -0.86
C ARG A 22 -8.55 19.48 0.55
N GLN A 23 -9.69 18.82 0.81
CA GLN A 23 -10.28 18.77 2.15
C GLN A 23 -9.36 18.15 3.20
N ILE A 24 -8.64 17.10 2.84
CA ILE A 24 -7.65 16.47 3.73
C ILE A 24 -6.56 17.50 4.08
N ARG A 25 -5.97 18.16 3.08
CA ARG A 25 -4.93 19.16 3.31
C ARG A 25 -5.42 20.32 4.16
N GLU A 26 -6.63 20.82 3.91
CA GLU A 26 -7.27 21.87 4.71
C GLU A 26 -7.48 21.43 6.18
N ALA A 27 -7.90 20.18 6.39
CA ALA A 27 -8.19 19.65 7.73
C ALA A 27 -6.94 19.39 8.57
N ILE A 28 -5.87 18.84 7.97
CA ILE A 28 -4.64 18.50 8.71
C ILE A 28 -3.66 19.67 8.82
N GLY A 29 -3.88 20.75 8.07
CA GLY A 29 -2.99 21.92 8.05
C GLY A 29 -1.67 21.66 7.28
N PRO A 30 -0.78 22.68 7.22
CA PRO A 30 0.43 22.61 6.39
C PRO A 30 1.49 21.63 6.91
N GLU A 31 1.51 21.34 8.20
CA GLU A 31 2.52 20.50 8.86
C GLU A 31 2.14 19.00 8.89
N GLY A 32 0.91 18.67 8.53
CA GLY A 32 0.46 17.28 8.52
C GLY A 32 0.89 16.52 7.27
N ASP A 33 1.39 15.30 7.42
CA ASP A 33 1.64 14.39 6.32
C ASP A 33 0.39 13.55 5.99
N TRP A 34 0.21 13.26 4.71
CA TRP A 34 -0.85 12.39 4.22
C TRP A 34 -0.42 11.70 2.94
N SER A 35 -1.03 10.57 2.65
CA SER A 35 -0.83 9.82 1.43
C SER A 35 -2.16 9.48 0.79
N ILE A 36 -2.12 9.11 -0.48
CA ILE A 36 -3.29 8.63 -1.21
C ILE A 36 -2.93 7.38 -1.97
N ASP A 37 -3.82 6.41 -1.90
CA ASP A 37 -3.78 5.18 -2.66
C ASP A 37 -4.82 5.26 -3.79
N PHE A 38 -4.35 5.16 -5.04
CA PHE A 38 -5.22 5.07 -6.22
C PHE A 38 -5.62 3.62 -6.50
N HIS A 39 -4.97 2.69 -5.82
CA HIS A 39 -5.32 1.28 -5.83
C HIS A 39 -5.49 0.70 -7.24
N THR A 40 -4.54 1.00 -8.11
CA THR A 40 -4.45 0.52 -9.51
C THR A 40 -5.64 0.86 -10.41
N ARG A 41 -6.43 1.89 -10.06
CA ARG A 41 -7.70 2.19 -10.73
C ARG A 41 -7.59 3.01 -11.99
N LEU A 42 -6.45 3.67 -12.23
CA LEU A 42 -6.34 4.66 -13.30
C LEU A 42 -5.47 4.17 -14.45
N ASP A 43 -5.88 4.56 -15.65
CA ASP A 43 -5.03 4.52 -16.82
C ASP A 43 -4.08 5.74 -16.83
N LEU A 44 -3.02 5.69 -17.64
CA LEU A 44 -1.94 6.69 -17.63
C LEU A 44 -2.44 8.14 -17.74
N ALA A 45 -3.38 8.40 -18.64
CA ALA A 45 -3.89 9.77 -18.87
C ALA A 45 -4.59 10.35 -17.65
N ASP A 46 -5.40 9.55 -16.96
CA ASP A 46 -6.12 9.98 -15.75
C ASP A 46 -5.21 10.04 -14.53
N ALA A 47 -4.24 9.13 -14.43
CA ALA A 47 -3.20 9.18 -13.38
C ALA A 47 -2.36 10.46 -13.49
N VAL A 48 -1.89 10.81 -14.69
CA VAL A 48 -1.15 12.07 -14.94
C VAL A 48 -2.00 13.28 -14.56
N ARG A 49 -3.26 13.32 -15.00
CA ARG A 49 -4.18 14.41 -14.68
C ARG A 49 -4.40 14.56 -13.18
N LEU A 50 -4.70 13.45 -12.49
CA LEU A 50 -4.98 13.49 -11.06
C LEU A 50 -3.73 13.87 -10.26
N CYS A 51 -2.57 13.32 -10.57
CA CYS A 51 -1.32 13.71 -9.93
C CYS A 51 -1.03 15.21 -10.09
N ALA A 52 -1.26 15.78 -11.27
CA ALA A 52 -1.09 17.22 -11.48
C ALA A 52 -2.08 18.06 -10.66
N LEU A 53 -3.32 17.60 -10.50
CA LEU A 53 -4.34 18.29 -9.71
C LEU A 53 -4.06 18.28 -8.22
N ILE A 54 -3.47 17.20 -7.68
CA ILE A 54 -3.20 17.04 -6.25
C ILE A 54 -1.81 17.50 -5.83
N GLU A 55 -0.90 17.77 -6.78
CA GLU A 55 0.46 18.26 -6.48
C GLU A 55 0.46 19.48 -5.53
N PRO A 56 -0.43 20.48 -5.66
CA PRO A 56 -0.49 21.62 -4.74
C PRO A 56 -0.83 21.25 -3.28
N TYR A 57 -1.39 20.08 -3.05
CA TYR A 57 -1.77 19.62 -1.70
C TYR A 57 -0.66 18.83 -1.00
N ILE A 58 0.48 18.64 -1.67
CA ILE A 58 1.72 18.09 -1.14
C ILE A 58 1.49 16.77 -0.38
N PRO A 59 1.04 15.69 -1.05
CA PRO A 59 1.01 14.36 -0.44
C PRO A 59 2.44 13.87 -0.18
N LEU A 60 2.63 13.13 0.91
CA LEU A 60 3.88 12.43 1.20
C LEU A 60 4.24 11.44 0.10
N LEU A 61 3.23 10.73 -0.39
CA LEU A 61 3.33 9.81 -1.52
C LEU A 61 1.97 9.58 -2.19
N VAL A 62 2.05 9.11 -3.43
CA VAL A 62 0.92 8.57 -4.19
C VAL A 62 1.19 7.09 -4.41
N GLU A 63 0.27 6.26 -3.93
CA GLU A 63 0.35 4.81 -4.03
C GLU A 63 -0.42 4.31 -5.25
N ASP A 64 0.14 3.28 -5.89
CA ASP A 64 -0.40 2.50 -7.00
C ASP A 64 -1.22 3.33 -8.01
N PRO A 65 -0.59 4.36 -8.60
CA PRO A 65 -1.29 5.29 -9.49
C PRO A 65 -1.76 4.66 -10.80
N LEU A 66 -1.16 3.53 -11.19
CA LEU A 66 -1.44 2.82 -12.44
C LEU A 66 -1.78 1.36 -12.16
N ARG A 67 -2.37 0.74 -13.16
CA ARG A 67 -2.56 -0.71 -13.22
C ARG A 67 -1.22 -1.43 -13.14
N SER A 68 -1.21 -2.54 -12.41
CA SER A 68 0.01 -3.29 -12.09
C SER A 68 0.46 -4.30 -13.16
N GLU A 69 -0.39 -4.61 -14.15
CA GLU A 69 -0.09 -5.64 -15.16
C GLU A 69 1.07 -5.26 -16.08
N ASN A 70 1.38 -3.99 -16.20
CA ASN A 70 2.51 -3.51 -17.00
C ASN A 70 3.32 -2.44 -16.25
N PRO A 71 4.21 -2.83 -15.34
CA PRO A 71 5.02 -1.89 -14.57
C PRO A 71 5.87 -0.94 -15.43
N GLY A 72 6.21 -1.34 -16.66
CA GLY A 72 6.96 -0.51 -17.60
C GLY A 72 6.30 0.83 -17.95
N VAL A 73 4.96 0.93 -17.80
CA VAL A 73 4.23 2.19 -18.02
C VAL A 73 4.55 3.23 -16.95
N LEU A 74 5.05 2.84 -15.78
CA LEU A 74 5.53 3.78 -14.76
C LEU A 74 6.62 4.71 -15.27
N ALA A 75 7.42 4.31 -16.26
CA ALA A 75 8.39 5.21 -16.90
C ALA A 75 7.72 6.39 -17.60
N ALA A 76 6.59 6.16 -18.26
CA ALA A 76 5.82 7.22 -18.91
C ALA A 76 5.13 8.14 -17.90
N LEU A 77 4.66 7.61 -16.78
CA LEU A 77 4.09 8.38 -15.68
C LEU A 77 5.18 9.23 -15.01
N ARG A 78 6.31 8.64 -14.63
CA ARG A 78 7.42 9.33 -13.94
C ARG A 78 7.93 10.53 -14.72
N ASN A 79 7.96 10.45 -16.04
CA ASN A 79 8.37 11.58 -16.89
C ASN A 79 7.41 12.78 -16.85
N GLN A 80 6.20 12.62 -16.33
CA GLN A 80 5.14 13.63 -16.32
C GLN A 80 4.70 14.03 -14.90
N VAL A 81 5.12 13.29 -13.87
CA VAL A 81 4.68 13.46 -12.48
C VAL A 81 5.87 13.70 -11.57
N ARG A 82 5.78 14.71 -10.71
CA ARG A 82 6.81 15.07 -9.73
C ARG A 82 6.55 14.52 -8.33
N LEU A 83 5.32 14.08 -8.06
CA LEU A 83 4.95 13.53 -6.76
C LEU A 83 5.74 12.26 -6.45
N PRO A 84 6.09 12.03 -5.18
CA PRO A 84 6.68 10.76 -4.77
C PRO A 84 5.71 9.61 -5.04
N LEU A 85 6.21 8.54 -5.67
CA LEU A 85 5.43 7.36 -6.05
C LEU A 85 5.80 6.17 -5.17
N ALA A 86 4.78 5.46 -4.69
CA ALA A 86 4.91 4.22 -3.95
C ALA A 86 4.17 3.10 -4.69
N VAL A 87 4.85 1.99 -4.96
CA VAL A 87 4.30 0.87 -5.74
C VAL A 87 4.82 -0.45 -5.21
N GLY A 88 4.01 -1.49 -5.25
CA GLY A 88 4.54 -2.83 -5.02
C GLY A 88 3.67 -3.80 -4.23
N GLU A 89 2.50 -3.45 -3.73
CA GLU A 89 1.67 -4.37 -2.93
C GLU A 89 1.26 -5.63 -3.69
N GLN A 90 1.17 -5.54 -5.02
CA GLN A 90 0.75 -6.63 -5.90
C GLN A 90 1.92 -7.46 -6.44
N PHE A 91 3.17 -7.09 -6.16
CA PHE A 91 4.33 -7.81 -6.67
C PHE A 91 4.60 -9.10 -5.89
N GLY A 92 4.97 -10.14 -6.65
CA GLY A 92 5.20 -11.48 -6.11
C GLY A 92 6.66 -11.76 -5.75
N ASP A 93 7.60 -10.96 -6.25
CA ASP A 93 9.01 -11.14 -5.96
C ASP A 93 9.86 -9.89 -6.29
N ARG A 94 11.18 -10.01 -6.08
CA ARG A 94 12.12 -8.91 -6.36
C ARG A 94 12.26 -8.57 -7.84
N TRP A 95 11.98 -9.50 -8.74
CA TRP A 95 12.13 -9.28 -10.18
C TRP A 95 11.06 -8.34 -10.73
N ASP A 96 9.88 -8.35 -10.10
CA ASP A 96 8.78 -7.44 -10.46
C ASP A 96 9.15 -5.97 -10.18
N ILE A 97 9.89 -5.71 -9.11
CA ILE A 97 10.19 -4.35 -8.65
C ILE A 97 11.60 -3.87 -9.04
N ASN A 98 12.52 -4.78 -9.38
CA ASN A 98 13.93 -4.47 -9.59
C ASN A 98 14.15 -3.32 -10.60
N GLU A 99 13.53 -3.42 -11.77
CA GLU A 99 13.67 -2.38 -12.82
C GLU A 99 13.15 -1.02 -12.35
N LEU A 100 12.08 -1.01 -11.54
CA LEU A 100 11.50 0.23 -11.02
C LEU A 100 12.45 0.94 -10.06
N ILE A 101 13.17 0.18 -9.24
CA ILE A 101 14.19 0.68 -8.32
C ILE A 101 15.41 1.16 -9.09
N GLU A 102 16.00 0.32 -9.96
CA GLU A 102 17.22 0.64 -10.72
C GLU A 102 17.08 1.89 -11.61
N ARG A 103 15.88 2.13 -12.15
CA ARG A 103 15.59 3.26 -13.01
C ARG A 103 14.99 4.47 -12.27
N HIS A 104 14.91 4.42 -10.94
CA HIS A 104 14.30 5.47 -10.12
C HIS A 104 12.89 5.86 -10.58
N LEU A 105 12.07 4.86 -10.93
CA LEU A 105 10.70 5.08 -11.36
C LEU A 105 9.74 5.23 -10.16
N ILE A 106 10.20 4.83 -8.98
CA ILE A 106 9.48 4.92 -7.71
C ILE A 106 10.38 5.54 -6.65
N ASP A 107 9.79 6.15 -5.65
CA ASP A 107 10.47 6.74 -4.49
C ASP A 107 10.36 5.83 -3.26
N TYR A 108 9.32 5.01 -3.21
CA TYR A 108 9.05 4.08 -2.12
C TYR A 108 8.65 2.70 -2.66
N ALA A 109 9.26 1.66 -2.10
CA ALA A 109 8.85 0.28 -2.32
C ALA A 109 7.72 -0.10 -1.35
N ARG A 110 6.56 -0.47 -1.91
CA ARG A 110 5.32 -0.74 -1.20
C ARG A 110 5.01 -2.25 -1.13
N VAL A 111 6.03 -3.08 -1.12
CA VAL A 111 5.89 -4.54 -1.19
C VAL A 111 5.25 -5.14 0.06
N THR A 112 4.48 -6.21 -0.15
CA THR A 112 3.85 -7.01 0.91
C THR A 112 4.76 -8.16 1.29
N LEU A 113 5.19 -8.25 2.55
CA LEU A 113 6.17 -9.24 3.01
C LEU A 113 5.80 -10.69 2.65
N PRO A 114 4.58 -11.19 2.89
CA PRO A 114 4.23 -12.55 2.48
C PRO A 114 4.16 -12.71 0.96
N ASN A 115 3.70 -11.72 0.21
CA ASN A 115 3.54 -11.81 -1.25
C ASN A 115 4.90 -11.98 -1.95
N VAL A 116 5.92 -11.26 -1.50
CA VAL A 116 7.26 -11.35 -2.09
C VAL A 116 8.06 -12.59 -1.64
N GLY A 117 7.45 -13.48 -0.88
CA GLY A 117 8.08 -14.75 -0.47
C GLY A 117 8.74 -14.73 0.93
N GLY A 118 8.39 -13.74 1.76
CA GLY A 118 8.79 -13.69 3.18
C GLY A 118 10.06 -12.87 3.44
N ILE A 119 10.57 -13.02 4.65
CA ILE A 119 11.66 -12.18 5.21
C ILE A 119 12.90 -12.14 4.32
N THR A 120 13.35 -13.28 3.81
CA THR A 120 14.57 -13.37 3.01
C THR A 120 14.49 -12.57 1.71
N GLU A 121 13.38 -12.66 0.98
CA GLU A 121 13.19 -11.89 -0.25
C GLU A 121 12.96 -10.41 0.04
N PHE A 122 12.20 -10.10 1.07
CA PHE A 122 11.98 -8.73 1.50
C PHE A 122 13.29 -8.00 1.83
N VAL A 123 14.22 -8.65 2.56
CA VAL A 123 15.54 -8.07 2.89
C VAL A 123 16.40 -7.85 1.63
N LYS A 124 16.29 -8.71 0.62
CA LYS A 124 16.97 -8.50 -0.68
C LYS A 124 16.41 -7.28 -1.42
N ILE A 125 15.10 -7.09 -1.41
CA ILE A 125 14.47 -5.88 -1.98
C ILE A 125 14.93 -4.64 -1.20
N ALA A 126 14.99 -4.71 0.13
CA ALA A 126 15.49 -3.63 0.95
C ALA A 126 16.94 -3.24 0.64
N ALA A 127 17.81 -4.22 0.37
CA ALA A 127 19.19 -3.97 -0.03
C ALA A 127 19.30 -3.27 -1.41
N LEU A 128 18.39 -3.58 -2.35
CA LEU A 128 18.29 -2.83 -3.60
C LEU A 128 17.82 -1.39 -3.34
N CYS A 129 16.80 -1.21 -2.53
CA CYS A 129 16.30 0.10 -2.13
C CYS A 129 17.39 0.97 -1.50
N GLU A 130 18.19 0.40 -0.59
CA GLU A 130 19.30 1.08 0.07
C GLU A 130 20.30 1.68 -0.92
N THR A 131 20.72 0.90 -1.90
CA THR A 131 21.73 1.32 -2.89
C THR A 131 21.20 2.32 -3.91
N HIS A 132 19.88 2.49 -4.01
CA HIS A 132 19.21 3.38 -4.95
C HIS A 132 18.43 4.52 -4.29
N TYR A 133 18.60 4.71 -2.99
CA TYR A 133 17.90 5.77 -2.21
C TYR A 133 16.38 5.71 -2.30
N VAL A 134 15.81 4.50 -2.44
CA VAL A 134 14.37 4.24 -2.40
C VAL A 134 13.98 3.92 -0.97
N GLY A 135 12.97 4.61 -0.42
CA GLY A 135 12.42 4.30 0.90
C GLY A 135 11.54 3.05 0.87
N MET A 136 11.22 2.53 2.05
CA MET A 136 10.29 1.41 2.17
C MET A 136 9.07 1.79 2.97
N VAL A 137 7.90 1.59 2.38
CA VAL A 137 6.58 1.76 3.00
C VAL A 137 5.77 0.50 2.75
N PRO A 138 6.11 -0.63 3.40
CA PRO A 138 5.48 -1.90 3.09
C PRO A 138 3.98 -1.87 3.35
N HIS A 139 3.25 -2.57 2.47
CA HIS A 139 1.82 -2.77 2.61
C HIS A 139 1.50 -3.56 3.88
N PHE A 140 0.41 -3.19 4.55
CA PHE A 140 -0.04 -3.85 5.77
C PHE A 140 -0.32 -5.34 5.54
N THR A 141 -0.22 -6.10 6.61
CA THR A 141 -0.46 -7.53 6.59
C THR A 141 -1.19 -7.97 7.86
N GLY A 142 -1.55 -9.23 7.94
CA GLY A 142 -2.10 -9.80 9.17
C GLY A 142 -1.12 -9.75 10.35
N PRO A 143 -1.58 -10.05 11.56
CA PRO A 143 -0.85 -9.79 12.80
C PRO A 143 0.51 -10.49 12.89
N ILE A 144 0.65 -11.67 12.31
CA ILE A 144 1.92 -12.42 12.28
C ILE A 144 2.94 -11.70 11.39
N SER A 145 2.53 -11.35 10.18
CA SER A 145 3.39 -10.63 9.23
C SER A 145 3.71 -9.22 9.70
N LEU A 146 2.79 -8.55 10.41
CA LEU A 146 3.02 -7.26 11.04
C LEU A 146 4.16 -7.34 12.07
N ALA A 147 4.17 -8.40 12.90
CA ALA A 147 5.25 -8.61 13.86
C ALA A 147 6.58 -8.88 13.13
N ALA A 148 6.58 -9.68 12.06
CA ALA A 148 7.75 -9.92 11.23
C ALA A 148 8.28 -8.62 10.60
N LEU A 149 7.41 -7.80 10.04
CA LEU A 149 7.76 -6.49 9.49
C LEU A 149 8.39 -5.58 10.56
N GLY A 150 7.83 -5.53 11.77
CA GLY A 150 8.39 -4.76 12.87
C GLY A 150 9.84 -5.12 13.16
N HIS A 151 10.19 -6.41 13.18
CA HIS A 151 11.57 -6.86 13.36
C HIS A 151 12.45 -6.51 12.16
N VAL A 152 11.99 -6.79 10.96
CA VAL A 152 12.77 -6.55 9.73
C VAL A 152 13.03 -5.06 9.54
N LEU A 153 12.01 -4.22 9.60
CA LEU A 153 12.16 -2.78 9.39
C LEU A 153 13.04 -2.11 10.45
N ALA A 154 12.97 -2.57 11.70
CA ALA A 154 13.84 -2.08 12.76
C ALA A 154 15.33 -2.40 12.53
N ALA A 155 15.63 -3.38 11.69
CA ALA A 155 17.01 -3.79 11.37
C ALA A 155 17.54 -3.21 10.06
N LEU A 156 16.70 -2.54 9.27
CA LEU A 156 17.10 -2.01 7.96
C LEU A 156 17.71 -0.59 8.06
N PRO A 157 18.74 -0.30 7.26
CA PRO A 157 19.38 1.01 7.22
C PRO A 157 18.72 1.99 6.21
N VAL A 158 17.52 1.70 5.75
CA VAL A 158 16.77 2.55 4.81
C VAL A 158 15.68 3.34 5.53
N PRO A 159 15.24 4.49 5.00
CA PRO A 159 14.05 5.16 5.50
C PRO A 159 12.84 4.24 5.42
N VAL A 160 12.15 4.06 6.54
CA VAL A 160 10.98 3.20 6.63
C VAL A 160 9.80 3.93 7.27
N LEU A 161 8.62 3.69 6.70
CA LEU A 161 7.34 4.05 7.28
C LEU A 161 6.46 2.82 7.20
N MET A 162 5.77 2.46 8.27
CA MET A 162 4.97 1.26 8.29
C MET A 162 3.49 1.58 8.25
N GLU A 163 2.80 1.00 7.27
CA GLU A 163 1.35 1.03 7.25
C GLU A 163 0.78 0.10 8.31
N VAL A 164 -0.18 0.60 9.04
CA VAL A 164 -0.90 -0.16 10.06
C VAL A 164 -2.39 0.10 9.94
N VAL A 165 -3.15 -0.95 9.72
CA VAL A 165 -4.61 -0.90 9.71
C VAL A 165 -5.14 -1.36 11.05
N GLY A 166 -5.91 -0.50 11.71
CA GLY A 166 -6.47 -0.76 13.02
C GLY A 166 -5.51 -0.44 14.18
N THR A 167 -6.02 -0.49 15.39
CA THR A 167 -5.33 0.01 16.59
C THR A 167 -4.96 -1.07 17.60
N GLY A 168 -4.81 -2.32 17.19
CA GLY A 168 -4.27 -3.32 18.11
C GLY A 168 -5.10 -4.58 18.33
N PRO A 169 -4.85 -5.31 19.43
CA PRO A 169 -5.26 -6.71 19.62
C PRO A 169 -6.77 -6.99 19.62
N LYS A 170 -7.58 -5.97 19.71
CA LYS A 170 -9.05 -6.16 19.64
C LYS A 170 -9.56 -6.70 18.30
N GLN A 171 -8.74 -6.62 17.24
CA GLN A 171 -9.12 -7.10 15.91
C GLN A 171 -8.71 -8.54 15.64
N ALA A 172 -7.92 -9.14 16.52
CA ALA A 172 -7.46 -10.51 16.41
C ALA A 172 -7.44 -11.18 17.79
N PRO A 173 -8.61 -11.54 18.34
CA PRO A 173 -8.72 -12.04 19.72
C PRO A 173 -7.95 -13.34 19.96
N HIS A 174 -7.66 -14.10 18.91
CA HIS A 174 -6.84 -15.32 18.96
C HIS A 174 -5.32 -15.05 18.98
N ILE A 175 -4.90 -13.78 18.90
CA ILE A 175 -3.49 -13.39 19.03
C ILE A 175 -3.27 -12.93 20.47
N LEU A 176 -2.59 -13.76 21.26
CA LEU A 176 -2.34 -13.52 22.68
C LEU A 176 -1.18 -12.54 22.89
N GLN A 177 -0.17 -12.61 22.03
CA GLN A 177 0.97 -11.70 22.01
C GLN A 177 1.25 -11.27 20.58
N GLY A 178 1.73 -10.05 20.40
CA GLY A 178 2.04 -9.50 19.09
C GLY A 178 2.80 -8.18 19.19
N ALA A 179 2.90 -7.48 18.08
CA ALA A 179 3.57 -6.20 18.02
C ALA A 179 2.93 -5.17 18.97
N VAL A 180 3.75 -4.31 19.55
CA VAL A 180 3.32 -3.25 20.47
C VAL A 180 3.31 -1.90 19.78
N PHE A 181 2.16 -1.24 19.81
CA PHE A 181 2.02 0.16 19.37
C PHE A 181 2.22 1.09 20.57
N LYS A 182 3.22 1.95 20.47
CA LYS A 182 3.48 2.96 21.50
C LYS A 182 4.10 4.19 20.88
N ASP A 183 3.58 5.36 21.24
CA ASP A 183 4.11 6.67 20.84
C ASP A 183 4.24 6.82 19.31
N GLY A 184 3.21 6.36 18.55
CA GLY A 184 3.18 6.39 17.09
C GLY A 184 4.14 5.42 16.40
N LYS A 185 4.70 4.46 17.14
CA LYS A 185 5.66 3.48 16.64
C LYS A 185 5.23 2.06 16.92
N LEU A 186 5.62 1.17 16.02
CA LEU A 186 5.54 -0.27 16.22
C LEU A 186 6.86 -0.78 16.82
N TRP A 187 6.78 -1.43 17.96
CA TRP A 187 7.94 -1.97 18.65
C TRP A 187 7.97 -3.50 18.48
N PRO A 188 9.07 -4.08 18.00
CA PRO A 188 9.24 -5.52 17.98
C PRO A 188 9.29 -6.05 19.41
N GLN A 189 8.77 -7.26 19.60
CA GLN A 189 8.80 -7.94 20.90
C GLN A 189 10.15 -8.60 21.17
N SER A 190 10.50 -8.71 22.45
CA SER A 190 11.74 -9.38 22.89
C SER A 190 11.58 -10.89 23.10
N HIS A 191 10.41 -11.45 22.88
CA HIS A 191 10.16 -12.88 23.00
C HIS A 191 10.81 -13.66 21.85
N PRO A 192 11.11 -14.95 22.03
CA PRO A 192 11.67 -15.79 20.96
C PRO A 192 10.82 -15.78 19.69
N GLY A 193 11.46 -15.92 18.55
CA GLY A 193 10.82 -15.88 17.23
C GLY A 193 10.32 -14.47 16.88
N LEU A 194 9.10 -14.36 16.40
CA LEU A 194 8.47 -13.09 16.05
C LEU A 194 7.81 -12.38 17.25
N GLY A 195 7.85 -12.98 18.43
CA GLY A 195 7.14 -12.48 19.59
C GLY A 195 5.62 -12.53 19.47
N VAL A 196 5.11 -13.41 18.63
CA VAL A 196 3.66 -13.64 18.43
C VAL A 196 3.28 -14.96 19.05
N GLU A 197 2.21 -14.95 19.84
CA GLU A 197 1.58 -16.15 20.37
C GLU A 197 0.14 -16.21 19.88
N ILE A 198 -0.23 -17.37 19.34
CA ILE A 198 -1.56 -17.61 18.78
C ILE A 198 -2.29 -18.65 19.64
N ASP A 199 -3.53 -18.40 19.96
CA ASP A 199 -4.45 -19.38 20.53
C ASP A 199 -5.32 -20.00 19.40
N PRO A 200 -4.95 -21.15 18.86
CA PRO A 200 -5.74 -21.78 17.79
C PRO A 200 -7.08 -22.31 18.30
N ASP A 201 -7.19 -22.63 19.60
CA ASP A 201 -8.42 -23.15 20.19
C ASP A 201 -9.44 -22.01 20.44
N GLY A 202 -8.95 -20.78 20.55
CA GLY A 202 -9.77 -19.57 20.61
C GLY A 202 -10.25 -19.06 19.25
N ALA A 203 -9.79 -19.67 18.15
CA ALA A 203 -10.22 -19.31 16.81
C ALA A 203 -11.54 -19.97 16.43
N GLU A 204 -12.50 -19.17 15.95
CA GLU A 204 -13.79 -19.66 15.44
C GLU A 204 -13.79 -19.66 13.92
N LEU A 205 -14.29 -20.74 13.30
CA LEU A 205 -14.52 -20.77 11.86
C LEU A 205 -15.71 -19.87 11.54
N VAL A 206 -15.46 -18.69 10.99
CA VAL A 206 -16.49 -17.70 10.64
C VAL A 206 -17.02 -17.85 9.22
N GLY A 207 -16.36 -18.63 8.38
CA GLY A 207 -16.77 -18.88 6.99
C GLY A 207 -15.75 -19.69 6.23
N GLU A 208 -16.20 -20.26 5.13
CA GLU A 208 -15.37 -20.97 4.16
C GLU A 208 -15.44 -20.26 2.82
N VAL A 209 -14.28 -19.94 2.24
CA VAL A 209 -14.21 -19.34 0.90
C VAL A 209 -14.27 -20.46 -0.13
N THR A 210 -15.44 -20.66 -0.72
CA THR A 210 -15.69 -21.73 -1.69
C THR A 210 -15.65 -21.26 -3.15
N GLU A 211 -15.74 -19.94 -3.36
CA GLU A 211 -15.77 -19.32 -4.68
C GLU A 211 -14.60 -18.34 -4.86
N PRO A 212 -13.95 -18.31 -6.02
CA PRO A 212 -13.02 -17.23 -6.33
C PRO A 212 -13.82 -15.93 -6.48
N TYR A 213 -13.42 -14.92 -5.81
CA TYR A 213 -13.90 -13.54 -5.79
C TYR A 213 -15.22 -13.23 -6.48
N ALA A 214 -16.22 -12.86 -5.70
CA ALA A 214 -17.41 -12.20 -6.24
C ALA A 214 -16.99 -10.91 -6.97
N PRO A 215 -17.50 -10.64 -8.18
CA PRO A 215 -17.18 -9.43 -8.92
C PRO A 215 -17.62 -8.20 -8.13
N ILE A 216 -16.69 -7.32 -7.84
CA ILE A 216 -16.98 -6.08 -7.13
C ILE A 216 -17.59 -5.07 -8.11
N PRO A 217 -18.77 -4.50 -7.84
CA PRO A 217 -19.47 -3.60 -8.77
C PRO A 217 -18.65 -2.41 -9.24
N VAL A 218 -17.75 -1.90 -8.39
CA VAL A 218 -16.88 -0.75 -8.71
C VAL A 218 -15.93 -0.99 -9.89
N TYR A 219 -15.81 -2.23 -10.36
CA TYR A 219 -15.00 -2.59 -11.53
C TYR A 219 -15.79 -2.61 -12.83
N ARG A 220 -17.03 -2.12 -12.85
CA ARG A 220 -17.86 -2.05 -14.06
C ARG A 220 -18.01 -0.61 -14.54
N ARG A 221 -17.91 -0.44 -15.85
CA ARG A 221 -18.29 0.80 -16.52
C ARG A 221 -19.80 0.82 -16.81
N ALA A 222 -20.31 1.99 -17.17
CA ALA A 222 -21.73 2.17 -17.46
C ALA A 222 -22.23 1.32 -18.63
N ASP A 223 -21.37 0.96 -19.57
CA ASP A 223 -21.66 0.07 -20.69
C ASP A 223 -21.62 -1.43 -20.33
N GLY A 224 -21.37 -1.76 -19.05
CA GLY A 224 -21.26 -3.12 -18.54
C GLY A 224 -19.89 -3.76 -18.70
N SER A 225 -18.93 -3.11 -19.35
CA SER A 225 -17.55 -3.59 -19.44
C SER A 225 -16.85 -3.49 -18.08
N TYR A 226 -15.86 -4.36 -17.88
CA TYR A 226 -15.02 -4.26 -16.69
C TYR A 226 -13.98 -3.16 -16.86
N THR A 227 -13.78 -2.41 -15.80
CA THR A 227 -12.51 -1.73 -15.60
C THR A 227 -11.53 -2.76 -15.05
N ASN A 228 -10.33 -2.41 -14.89
CA ASN A 228 -9.46 -3.24 -14.09
C ASN A 228 -9.86 -3.25 -12.65
N TRP A 229 -9.50 -4.32 -12.10
CA TRP A 229 -9.62 -4.62 -10.70
C TRP A 229 -8.78 -3.73 -9.82
#